data_f38e8384f2bfefc7481db4ae7692904a
#
_entry.id   f38e8384f2bfefc7481db4ae7692904a
#
_cell.length_a   1.000
_cell.length_b   1.000
_cell.length_c   1.000
_cell.angle_alpha   90.00
_cell.angle_beta   90.00
_cell.angle_gamma   90.00
#
_symmetry.space_group_name_H-M   'P 1'
#
loop_
_entity.id
_entity.type
_entity.pdbx_description
1 polymer ?
#
loop_
_entity_poly.entity_id
_entity_poly.type
_entity_poly.pdbx_seq_one_letter_code
_entity_poly.pdbx_strand_id
1 'polypeptide(L)'
;LNDPQILTKRLREPMIRKHGKGSPLEVVSWDEAIKFVADNFTRIKEKWGPNSFLGAASARGPGNEAGYITQKFTRAVMGTNNIDHCARICHAASVAGSRQTIGEGAMSLSIPEIEDAEVIFNIGYNAAASHPIVARRIVKAKEKGAYIICADPRITETARISDLHLQLRGGSNVALVNSMANVIISEDLIDHEFVKAHTKGFDEFWAIVKEYTPEYASTITGLSAEDIRFTARKYASSKHSVILWGMGITQFSQGVETVKCCCSLAMLTGNFGRPSCGTGPVRGQNNVQGTCDMGDLPDVYPGYQSVTDPAIQAKFEKAWGVKLSNKVGIQLTRVPEFVIHEKDPAKRIHAYYITGEDPAQSDPDLEEIRETLDQIDFVVVQDIFWNKTAEHADAVLPATAWGEHDGCYTSSDRGFQLIRKVLEPQGNLLPDWEITSRIATAMGYPMHYKNTEEIWNEMIDLCPKFTGATYEKIERQGSVQWPCWDKGPEDKGTMYLHQGGHFATPDGIGILKTSPYHPPTEVESTEFPLTLCTVREVGHYSVRTMTGNCRMLRNLEDEPGWVEMSLEDCAEMGLREGEIVKTLSKRGSVYTRCKPTERVKQGAV
;
A
#
# COMPACT_ATOMS: atom_id res chain seq x y z
N LEU A 1 -1.34 15.01 -18.30
CA LEU A 1 -0.19 15.95 -18.35
C LEU A 1 -0.40 17.07 -19.38
N ASN A 2 -1.09 16.81 -20.48
CA ASN A 2 -1.35 17.83 -21.51
C ASN A 2 -2.61 18.67 -21.25
N ASP A 3 -3.30 18.49 -20.15
CA ASP A 3 -4.43 19.35 -19.77
C ASP A 3 -3.90 20.74 -19.39
N PRO A 4 -4.34 21.84 -20.08
CA PRO A 4 -3.87 23.20 -19.77
C PRO A 4 -4.10 23.60 -18.30
N GLN A 5 -5.12 23.06 -17.63
CA GLN A 5 -5.37 23.36 -16.22
C GLN A 5 -4.35 22.68 -15.30
N ILE A 6 -3.91 21.45 -15.61
CA ILE A 6 -2.82 20.82 -14.89
C ILE A 6 -1.57 21.70 -14.98
N LEU A 7 -1.23 22.16 -16.18
CA LEU A 7 -0.06 22.99 -16.41
C LEU A 7 -0.12 24.33 -15.65
N THR A 8 -1.30 24.94 -15.52
CA THR A 8 -1.45 26.23 -14.81
C THR A 8 -1.45 26.11 -13.30
N LYS A 9 -1.84 24.95 -12.74
CA LYS A 9 -1.91 24.71 -11.30
C LYS A 9 -0.64 24.09 -10.71
N ARG A 10 0.31 23.68 -11.55
CA ARG A 10 1.59 23.12 -11.10
C ARG A 10 2.37 24.12 -10.27
N LEU A 11 2.94 23.64 -9.16
CA LEU A 11 4.03 24.36 -8.49
C LEU A 11 5.20 24.50 -9.47
N ARG A 12 5.85 25.67 -9.48
CA ARG A 12 6.93 25.97 -10.43
C ARG A 12 8.19 26.49 -9.78
N GLU A 13 8.06 27.08 -8.60
CA GLU A 13 9.14 27.75 -7.89
C GLU A 13 9.12 27.34 -6.42
N PRO A 14 10.27 27.14 -5.79
CA PRO A 14 10.33 26.81 -4.38
C PRO A 14 9.87 28.00 -3.53
N MET A 15 9.23 27.69 -2.40
CA MET A 15 8.72 28.69 -1.47
C MET A 15 9.15 28.34 -0.04
N ILE A 16 9.46 29.33 0.76
CA ILE A 16 9.85 29.17 2.18
C ILE A 16 9.19 30.23 3.08
N ARG A 17 8.99 29.89 4.36
CA ARG A 17 8.58 30.82 5.42
C ARG A 17 9.81 31.44 6.06
N LYS A 18 10.27 32.59 5.58
CA LYS A 18 11.49 33.25 6.08
C LYS A 18 11.40 33.69 7.53
N HIS A 19 10.19 33.99 7.99
CA HIS A 19 9.95 34.57 9.32
C HIS A 19 9.31 33.57 10.30
N GLY A 20 9.43 32.27 10.02
CA GLY A 20 8.92 31.19 10.86
C GLY A 20 7.46 30.84 10.62
N LYS A 21 6.99 29.83 11.36
CA LYS A 21 5.66 29.24 11.21
C LYS A 21 4.56 30.31 11.39
N GLY A 22 3.55 30.27 10.51
CA GLY A 22 2.48 31.27 10.45
C GLY A 22 2.77 32.50 9.59
N SER A 23 4.04 32.74 9.19
CA SER A 23 4.35 33.80 8.21
C SER A 23 3.98 33.36 6.79
N PRO A 24 3.79 34.30 5.85
CA PRO A 24 3.57 33.94 4.43
C PRO A 24 4.73 33.13 3.85
N LEU A 25 4.42 32.24 2.91
CA LEU A 25 5.41 31.61 2.05
C LEU A 25 5.86 32.59 0.97
N GLU A 26 7.16 32.70 0.76
CA GLU A 26 7.80 33.57 -0.23
C GLU A 26 8.50 32.72 -1.28
N VAL A 27 8.33 33.08 -2.55
CA VAL A 27 9.07 32.46 -3.66
C VAL A 27 10.54 32.83 -3.55
N VAL A 28 11.42 31.84 -3.71
CA VAL A 28 12.86 32.00 -3.60
C VAL A 28 13.59 31.19 -4.68
N SER A 29 14.91 31.39 -4.80
CA SER A 29 15.74 30.54 -5.66
C SER A 29 15.89 29.13 -5.07
N TRP A 30 16.26 28.16 -5.94
CA TRP A 30 16.59 26.81 -5.48
C TRP A 30 17.73 26.80 -4.46
N ASP A 31 18.77 27.57 -4.68
CA ASP A 31 19.91 27.63 -3.76
C ASP A 31 19.50 28.14 -2.37
N GLU A 32 18.63 29.18 -2.34
CA GLU A 32 18.09 29.69 -1.07
C GLU A 32 17.18 28.67 -0.39
N ALA A 33 16.31 27.99 -1.14
CA ALA A 33 15.40 26.98 -0.60
C ALA A 33 16.17 25.76 -0.05
N ILE A 34 17.11 25.23 -0.82
CA ILE A 34 17.95 24.08 -0.40
C ILE A 34 18.74 24.43 0.85
N LYS A 35 19.38 25.61 0.87
CA LYS A 35 20.12 26.06 2.04
C LYS A 35 19.20 26.21 3.27
N PHE A 36 18.03 26.83 3.11
CA PHE A 36 17.06 27.00 4.19
C PHE A 36 16.62 25.66 4.80
N VAL A 37 16.30 24.69 3.96
CA VAL A 37 15.91 23.35 4.42
C VAL A 37 17.08 22.64 5.09
N ALA A 38 18.26 22.67 4.50
CA ALA A 38 19.46 22.03 5.05
C ALA A 38 19.86 22.61 6.41
N ASP A 39 19.85 23.94 6.55
CA ASP A 39 20.17 24.63 7.81
C ASP A 39 19.18 24.26 8.93
N ASN A 40 17.87 24.20 8.62
CA ASN A 40 16.85 23.83 9.60
C ASN A 40 16.92 22.36 10.02
N PHE A 41 17.12 21.43 9.08
CA PHE A 41 17.30 20.02 9.41
C PHE A 41 18.57 19.81 10.24
N THR A 42 19.67 20.47 9.90
CA THR A 42 20.91 20.42 10.69
C THR A 42 20.68 20.93 12.10
N ARG A 43 20.09 22.11 12.25
CA ARG A 43 19.77 22.73 13.56
C ARG A 43 18.89 21.82 14.42
N ILE A 44 17.85 21.20 13.83
CA ILE A 44 16.94 20.30 14.57
C ILE A 44 17.67 19.03 14.98
N LYS A 45 18.43 18.42 14.08
CA LYS A 45 19.23 17.23 14.35
C LYS A 45 20.26 17.48 15.46
N GLU A 46 20.96 18.61 15.43
CA GLU A 46 21.95 18.99 16.47
C GLU A 46 21.29 19.24 17.83
N LYS A 47 20.13 19.88 17.84
CA LYS A 47 19.43 20.23 19.09
C LYS A 47 18.72 19.04 19.72
N TRP A 48 18.04 18.22 18.94
CA TRP A 48 17.12 17.19 19.42
C TRP A 48 17.56 15.75 19.12
N GLY A 49 18.63 15.60 18.33
CA GLY A 49 19.14 14.30 17.90
C GLY A 49 18.45 13.76 16.64
N PRO A 50 18.98 12.65 16.08
CA PRO A 50 18.55 12.10 14.79
C PRO A 50 17.08 11.62 14.79
N ASN A 51 16.58 11.12 15.91
CA ASN A 51 15.21 10.60 16.00
C ASN A 51 14.12 11.66 16.03
N SER A 52 14.47 12.95 16.08
CA SER A 52 13.53 14.07 15.97
C SER A 52 13.06 14.35 14.54
N PHE A 53 13.57 13.61 13.57
CA PHE A 53 13.22 13.69 12.15
C PHE A 53 12.34 12.53 11.72
N LEU A 54 11.40 12.81 10.82
CA LEU A 54 10.59 11.84 10.10
C LEU A 54 10.61 12.13 8.60
N GLY A 55 10.74 11.10 7.78
CA GLY A 55 10.54 11.13 6.33
C GLY A 55 9.27 10.41 5.92
N ALA A 56 8.54 10.95 4.95
CA ALA A 56 7.47 10.25 4.26
C ALA A 56 7.79 10.20 2.76
N ALA A 57 7.80 8.98 2.20
CA ALA A 57 8.09 8.75 0.80
C ALA A 57 6.81 8.48 -0.01
N SER A 58 6.81 8.88 -1.27
CA SER A 58 5.67 8.70 -2.17
C SER A 58 5.69 7.34 -2.88
N ALA A 59 4.51 6.77 -3.01
CA ALA A 59 4.30 5.56 -3.82
C ALA A 59 3.68 5.84 -5.20
N ARG A 60 3.71 7.08 -5.69
CA ARG A 60 3.02 7.48 -6.94
C ARG A 60 3.93 8.06 -8.00
N GLY A 61 4.29 9.33 -7.84
CA GLY A 61 4.98 10.13 -8.85
C GLY A 61 6.47 9.88 -8.91
N PRO A 62 7.19 9.99 -7.80
CA PRO A 62 8.62 9.72 -7.73
C PRO A 62 8.92 8.24 -8.01
N GLY A 63 9.83 7.90 -8.85
CA GLY A 63 10.23 6.51 -9.14
C GLY A 63 10.95 5.82 -7.96
N ASN A 64 11.40 4.60 -8.20
CA ASN A 64 12.16 3.82 -7.22
C ASN A 64 13.43 4.53 -6.77
N GLU A 65 14.10 5.21 -7.68
CA GLU A 65 15.34 5.93 -7.42
C GLU A 65 15.12 7.08 -6.42
N ALA A 66 13.99 7.77 -6.54
CA ALA A 66 13.63 8.82 -5.58
C ALA A 66 13.32 8.23 -4.19
N GLY A 67 12.60 7.11 -4.12
CA GLY A 67 12.39 6.37 -2.87
C GLY A 67 13.72 5.95 -2.26
N TYR A 68 14.61 5.33 -3.05
CA TYR A 68 15.94 4.96 -2.58
C TYR A 68 16.73 6.14 -2.01
N ILE A 69 16.70 7.30 -2.66
CA ILE A 69 17.38 8.51 -2.18
C ILE A 69 16.72 9.05 -0.90
N THR A 70 15.40 9.04 -0.80
CA THR A 70 14.67 9.54 0.39
C THR A 70 14.98 8.69 1.63
N GLN A 71 14.99 7.36 1.50
CA GLN A 71 15.36 6.50 2.62
C GLN A 71 16.86 6.58 2.94
N LYS A 72 17.73 6.72 1.93
CA LYS A 72 19.19 6.92 2.14
C LYS A 72 19.43 8.24 2.87
N PHE A 73 18.76 9.32 2.49
CA PHE A 73 18.81 10.61 3.19
C PHE A 73 18.41 10.46 4.65
N THR A 74 17.27 9.83 4.92
CA THR A 74 16.78 9.64 6.29
C THR A 74 17.77 8.84 7.14
N ARG A 75 18.36 7.78 6.59
CA ARG A 75 19.28 6.90 7.33
C ARG A 75 20.70 7.41 7.42
N ALA A 76 21.26 7.80 6.27
CA ALA A 76 22.68 8.19 6.21
C ALA A 76 22.90 9.66 6.62
N VAL A 77 22.00 10.58 6.28
CA VAL A 77 22.15 12.00 6.54
C VAL A 77 21.50 12.37 7.88
N MET A 78 20.24 12.03 8.08
CA MET A 78 19.56 12.33 9.34
C MET A 78 19.96 11.37 10.47
N GLY A 79 20.33 10.11 10.18
CA GLY A 79 20.81 9.13 11.16
C GLY A 79 19.72 8.37 11.88
N THR A 80 18.52 8.26 11.30
CA THR A 80 17.36 7.57 11.88
C THR A 80 16.72 6.63 10.87
N ASN A 81 15.92 5.66 11.36
CA ASN A 81 15.04 4.82 10.53
C ASN A 81 13.59 5.32 10.53
N ASN A 82 13.34 6.54 10.96
CA ASN A 82 12.00 7.16 10.90
C ASN A 82 11.67 7.54 9.46
N ILE A 83 11.37 6.55 8.64
CA ILE A 83 10.87 6.66 7.27
C ILE A 83 9.75 5.67 7.08
N ASP A 84 8.65 6.11 6.50
CA ASP A 84 7.53 5.26 6.13
C ASP A 84 6.82 5.85 4.91
N HIS A 85 5.75 5.21 4.42
CA HIS A 85 4.98 5.70 3.29
C HIS A 85 3.54 5.18 3.33
N CYS A 86 2.72 5.59 2.36
CA CYS A 86 1.29 5.27 2.30
C CYS A 86 0.94 3.77 2.35
N ALA A 87 1.90 2.84 2.11
CA ALA A 87 1.64 1.41 2.31
C ALA A 87 1.25 1.10 3.77
N ARG A 88 1.61 1.96 4.72
CA ARG A 88 1.25 1.82 6.14
C ARG A 88 -0.26 1.74 6.34
N ILE A 89 -1.03 2.57 5.66
CA ILE A 89 -2.50 2.58 5.71
C ILE A 89 -3.16 1.73 4.61
N CYS A 90 -2.36 1.11 3.71
CA CYS A 90 -2.85 0.37 2.55
C CYS A 90 -2.61 -1.13 2.69
N HIS A 91 -1.37 -1.60 2.50
CA HIS A 91 -0.99 -2.99 2.43
C HIS A 91 0.05 -3.42 3.48
N ALA A 92 0.29 -2.64 4.54
CA ALA A 92 1.16 -3.06 5.65
C ALA A 92 0.70 -4.39 6.27
N ALA A 93 -0.62 -4.59 6.37
CA ALA A 93 -1.19 -5.86 6.82
C ALA A 93 -0.85 -7.02 5.88
N SER A 94 -0.83 -6.80 4.55
CA SER A 94 -0.40 -7.81 3.58
C SER A 94 1.07 -8.21 3.79
N VAL A 95 1.95 -7.20 3.92
CA VAL A 95 3.38 -7.45 4.16
C VAL A 95 3.58 -8.22 5.47
N ALA A 96 2.96 -7.76 6.56
CA ALA A 96 3.12 -8.39 7.87
C ALA A 96 2.56 -9.81 7.93
N GLY A 97 1.36 -10.05 7.39
CA GLY A 97 0.71 -11.36 7.38
C GLY A 97 1.44 -12.37 6.51
N SER A 98 1.81 -11.97 5.29
CA SER A 98 2.54 -12.85 4.37
C SER A 98 3.96 -13.16 4.86
N ARG A 99 4.70 -12.19 5.39
CA ARG A 99 6.04 -12.45 5.99
C ARG A 99 5.99 -13.43 7.16
N GLN A 100 4.91 -13.43 7.95
CA GLN A 100 4.74 -14.34 9.07
C GLN A 100 4.31 -15.76 8.66
N THR A 101 3.91 -15.97 7.43
CA THR A 101 3.42 -17.26 6.88
C THR A 101 4.33 -17.80 5.80
N ILE A 102 4.50 -17.06 4.71
CA ILE A 102 5.26 -17.47 3.52
C ILE A 102 6.63 -16.78 3.41
N GLY A 103 6.99 -15.91 4.35
CA GLY A 103 8.28 -15.23 4.43
C GLY A 103 8.46 -14.05 3.48
N GLU A 104 7.56 -13.81 2.53
CA GLU A 104 7.64 -12.72 1.55
C GLU A 104 6.36 -11.90 1.51
N GLY A 105 6.49 -10.56 1.51
CA GLY A 105 5.35 -9.62 1.60
C GLY A 105 4.81 -9.14 0.26
N ALA A 106 5.03 -9.87 -0.83
CA ALA A 106 4.64 -9.49 -2.18
C ALA A 106 3.70 -10.53 -2.83
N MET A 107 3.13 -10.16 -3.96
CA MET A 107 2.32 -11.06 -4.79
C MET A 107 3.15 -12.27 -5.24
N SER A 108 2.66 -13.48 -5.01
CA SER A 108 3.43 -14.71 -5.27
C SER A 108 3.38 -15.18 -6.73
N LEU A 109 2.49 -14.64 -7.54
CA LEU A 109 2.35 -14.93 -8.97
C LEU A 109 2.48 -13.62 -9.77
N SER A 110 2.67 -13.73 -11.08
CA SER A 110 2.63 -12.56 -11.96
C SER A 110 1.20 -12.25 -12.42
N ILE A 111 0.94 -11.00 -12.79
CA ILE A 111 -0.38 -10.57 -13.30
C ILE A 111 -0.79 -11.34 -14.58
N PRO A 112 0.09 -11.60 -15.55
CA PRO A 112 -0.26 -12.42 -16.71
C PRO A 112 -0.76 -13.83 -16.37
N GLU A 113 -0.22 -14.48 -15.33
CA GLU A 113 -0.58 -15.84 -14.94
C GLU A 113 -2.01 -15.96 -14.39
N ILE A 114 -2.64 -14.85 -14.03
CA ILE A 114 -4.07 -14.84 -13.63
C ILE A 114 -4.96 -15.36 -14.75
N GLU A 115 -4.59 -15.19 -16.02
CA GLU A 115 -5.38 -15.64 -17.17
C GLU A 115 -5.51 -17.16 -17.29
N ASP A 116 -4.62 -17.90 -16.65
CA ASP A 116 -4.55 -19.38 -16.71
C ASP A 116 -4.96 -20.03 -15.38
N ALA A 117 -5.45 -19.24 -14.41
CA ALA A 117 -6.05 -19.76 -13.20
C ALA A 117 -7.39 -20.44 -13.49
N GLU A 118 -7.69 -21.54 -12.77
CA GLU A 118 -8.94 -22.29 -12.91
C GLU A 118 -10.00 -21.83 -11.88
N VAL A 119 -9.54 -21.36 -10.70
CA VAL A 119 -10.40 -20.76 -9.68
C VAL A 119 -9.76 -19.47 -9.18
N ILE A 120 -10.53 -18.38 -9.18
CA ILE A 120 -10.08 -17.09 -8.66
C ILE A 120 -11.00 -16.68 -7.52
N PHE A 121 -10.43 -16.60 -6.31
CA PHE A 121 -11.12 -16.09 -5.13
C PHE A 121 -10.70 -14.64 -4.87
N ASN A 122 -11.57 -13.70 -5.21
CA ASN A 122 -11.40 -12.28 -4.90
C ASN A 122 -12.06 -11.98 -3.54
N ILE A 123 -11.30 -11.45 -2.59
CA ILE A 123 -11.81 -11.07 -1.29
C ILE A 123 -11.46 -9.61 -0.96
N GLY A 124 -12.49 -8.76 -0.73
CA GLY A 124 -12.30 -7.34 -0.48
C GLY A 124 -11.54 -6.60 -1.60
N TYR A 125 -11.82 -6.96 -2.86
CA TYR A 125 -11.10 -6.46 -4.03
C TYR A 125 -12.01 -6.21 -5.23
N ASN A 126 -12.31 -4.94 -5.50
CA ASN A 126 -13.00 -4.53 -6.72
C ASN A 126 -12.00 -4.26 -7.86
N ALA A 127 -11.55 -5.32 -8.52
CA ALA A 127 -10.58 -5.26 -9.60
C ALA A 127 -11.02 -4.32 -10.75
N ALA A 128 -12.31 -4.38 -11.11
CA ALA A 128 -12.85 -3.60 -12.23
C ALA A 128 -12.73 -2.09 -12.02
N ALA A 129 -12.93 -1.61 -10.77
CA ALA A 129 -12.81 -0.20 -10.44
C ALA A 129 -11.37 0.23 -10.14
N SER A 130 -10.61 -0.61 -9.40
CA SER A 130 -9.27 -0.23 -8.90
C SER A 130 -8.13 -0.57 -9.87
N HIS A 131 -8.26 -1.67 -10.62
CA HIS A 131 -7.19 -2.23 -11.46
C HIS A 131 -7.77 -2.82 -12.75
N PRO A 132 -8.29 -2.00 -13.69
CA PRO A 132 -8.99 -2.50 -14.88
C PRO A 132 -8.13 -3.42 -15.74
N ILE A 133 -6.80 -3.28 -15.73
CA ILE A 133 -5.89 -4.17 -16.46
C ILE A 133 -5.85 -5.57 -15.82
N VAL A 134 -5.85 -5.64 -14.47
CA VAL A 134 -5.95 -6.93 -13.76
C VAL A 134 -7.34 -7.53 -13.94
N ALA A 135 -8.40 -6.71 -13.88
CA ALA A 135 -9.77 -7.17 -14.16
C ALA A 135 -9.90 -7.80 -15.55
N ARG A 136 -9.25 -7.22 -16.56
CA ARG A 136 -9.18 -7.83 -17.89
C ARG A 136 -8.57 -9.23 -17.88
N ARG A 137 -7.54 -9.49 -17.03
CA ARG A 137 -6.96 -10.82 -16.88
C ARG A 137 -7.95 -11.80 -16.24
N ILE A 138 -8.70 -11.35 -15.22
CA ILE A 138 -9.76 -12.15 -14.59
C ILE A 138 -10.86 -12.49 -15.61
N VAL A 139 -11.29 -11.52 -16.43
CA VAL A 139 -12.29 -11.77 -17.49
C VAL A 139 -11.78 -12.80 -18.49
N LYS A 140 -10.52 -12.71 -18.93
CA LYS A 140 -9.92 -13.70 -19.83
C LYS A 140 -9.81 -15.09 -19.22
N ALA A 141 -9.49 -15.19 -17.90
CA ALA A 141 -9.55 -16.47 -17.20
C ALA A 141 -10.97 -17.05 -17.23
N LYS A 142 -11.99 -16.23 -17.00
CA LYS A 142 -13.40 -16.64 -17.09
C LYS A 142 -13.78 -17.11 -18.48
N GLU A 143 -13.33 -16.42 -19.53
CA GLU A 143 -13.53 -16.83 -20.93
C GLU A 143 -12.88 -18.20 -21.24
N LYS A 144 -11.81 -18.56 -20.52
CA LYS A 144 -11.16 -19.89 -20.58
C LYS A 144 -11.85 -20.94 -19.69
N GLY A 145 -12.88 -20.58 -18.92
CA GLY A 145 -13.63 -21.50 -18.08
C GLY A 145 -13.29 -21.44 -16.59
N ALA A 146 -12.49 -20.47 -16.14
CA ALA A 146 -12.21 -20.26 -14.72
C ALA A 146 -13.49 -19.92 -13.95
N TYR A 147 -13.60 -20.44 -12.72
CA TYR A 147 -14.68 -20.09 -11.80
C TYR A 147 -14.27 -18.92 -10.90
N ILE A 148 -15.03 -17.84 -10.94
CA ILE A 148 -14.73 -16.60 -10.25
C ILE A 148 -15.63 -16.46 -9.01
N ILE A 149 -15.02 -16.34 -7.83
CA ILE A 149 -15.70 -16.10 -6.56
C ILE A 149 -15.33 -14.70 -6.08
N CYS A 150 -16.31 -13.89 -5.70
CA CYS A 150 -16.10 -12.57 -5.13
C CYS A 150 -16.73 -12.47 -3.74
N ALA A 151 -15.93 -12.21 -2.71
CA ALA A 151 -16.40 -11.94 -1.35
C ALA A 151 -16.24 -10.44 -1.07
N ASP A 152 -17.36 -9.73 -1.06
CA ASP A 152 -17.44 -8.28 -0.87
C ASP A 152 -18.80 -7.90 -0.28
N PRO A 153 -18.90 -7.01 0.71
CA PRO A 153 -20.19 -6.57 1.27
C PRO A 153 -21.08 -5.84 0.27
N ARG A 154 -20.50 -5.32 -0.80
CA ARG A 154 -21.20 -4.56 -1.84
C ARG A 154 -21.24 -5.34 -3.16
N ILE A 155 -22.31 -5.25 -3.92
CA ILE A 155 -22.38 -5.74 -5.31
C ILE A 155 -21.52 -4.81 -6.19
N THR A 156 -20.24 -5.12 -6.27
CA THR A 156 -19.26 -4.39 -7.08
C THR A 156 -19.32 -4.82 -8.55
N GLU A 157 -18.63 -4.09 -9.41
CA GLU A 157 -18.48 -4.47 -10.83
C GLU A 157 -17.76 -5.82 -10.96
N THR A 158 -16.82 -6.11 -10.05
CA THR A 158 -16.15 -7.42 -9.98
C THR A 158 -17.12 -8.52 -9.52
N ALA A 159 -17.98 -8.25 -8.55
CA ALA A 159 -19.03 -9.19 -8.12
C ALA A 159 -19.99 -9.53 -9.26
N ARG A 160 -20.34 -8.55 -10.08
CA ARG A 160 -21.25 -8.76 -11.24
C ARG A 160 -20.69 -9.67 -12.33
N ILE A 161 -19.38 -9.70 -12.51
CA ILE A 161 -18.74 -10.59 -13.47
C ILE A 161 -18.35 -11.95 -12.86
N SER A 162 -18.48 -12.11 -11.54
CA SER A 162 -18.18 -13.35 -10.83
C SER A 162 -19.29 -14.41 -11.01
N ASP A 163 -18.96 -15.67 -10.83
CA ASP A 163 -19.90 -16.79 -10.88
C ASP A 163 -20.61 -16.96 -9.53
N LEU A 164 -19.95 -16.56 -8.45
CA LEU A 164 -20.50 -16.53 -7.10
C LEU A 164 -20.13 -15.23 -6.39
N HIS A 165 -21.12 -14.54 -5.84
CA HIS A 165 -20.94 -13.38 -4.96
C HIS A 165 -21.30 -13.74 -3.52
N LEU A 166 -20.32 -13.65 -2.63
CA LEU A 166 -20.48 -13.82 -1.19
C LEU A 166 -20.62 -12.43 -0.56
N GLN A 167 -21.84 -11.97 -0.37
CA GLN A 167 -22.12 -10.67 0.22
C GLN A 167 -22.09 -10.74 1.75
N LEU A 168 -20.85 -10.79 2.29
CA LEU A 168 -20.59 -10.94 3.72
C LEU A 168 -20.75 -9.62 4.49
N ARG A 169 -20.92 -9.71 5.81
CA ARG A 169 -20.84 -8.54 6.70
C ARG A 169 -19.42 -7.97 6.73
N GLY A 170 -19.30 -6.63 6.77
CA GLY A 170 -18.01 -5.96 6.90
C GLY A 170 -17.26 -6.43 8.15
N GLY A 171 -15.95 -6.68 8.01
CA GLY A 171 -15.08 -7.13 9.11
C GLY A 171 -15.11 -8.64 9.44
N SER A 172 -15.96 -9.45 8.79
CA SER A 172 -16.10 -10.88 9.07
C SER A 172 -15.14 -11.79 8.28
N ASN A 173 -14.12 -11.24 7.64
CA ASN A 173 -13.23 -11.96 6.73
C ASN A 173 -12.52 -13.16 7.37
N VAL A 174 -12.02 -13.02 8.62
CA VAL A 174 -11.33 -14.10 9.35
C VAL A 174 -12.27 -15.28 9.56
N ALA A 175 -13.54 -15.02 9.92
CA ALA A 175 -14.52 -16.08 10.12
C ALA A 175 -14.82 -16.84 8.83
N LEU A 176 -14.95 -16.15 7.69
CA LEU A 176 -15.15 -16.77 6.38
C LEU A 176 -13.97 -17.69 6.02
N VAL A 177 -12.74 -17.17 6.06
CA VAL A 177 -11.58 -17.93 5.59
C VAL A 177 -11.24 -19.08 6.54
N ASN A 178 -11.42 -18.91 7.87
CA ASN A 178 -11.31 -19.99 8.84
C ASN A 178 -12.34 -21.09 8.56
N SER A 179 -13.57 -20.72 8.24
CA SER A 179 -14.62 -21.71 7.93
C SER A 179 -14.35 -22.45 6.63
N MET A 180 -13.82 -21.77 5.60
CA MET A 180 -13.36 -22.45 4.38
C MET A 180 -12.26 -23.48 4.71
N ALA A 181 -11.28 -23.10 5.55
CA ALA A 181 -10.24 -24.01 6.01
C ALA A 181 -10.80 -25.18 6.83
N ASN A 182 -11.81 -24.93 7.68
CA ASN A 182 -12.51 -25.98 8.42
C ASN A 182 -13.11 -27.02 7.48
N VAL A 183 -13.84 -26.60 6.46
CA VAL A 183 -14.44 -27.51 5.46
C VAL A 183 -13.36 -28.30 4.73
N ILE A 184 -12.29 -27.64 4.27
CA ILE A 184 -11.18 -28.28 3.55
C ILE A 184 -10.53 -29.38 4.40
N ILE A 185 -10.32 -29.12 5.68
CA ILE A 185 -9.73 -30.11 6.60
C ILE A 185 -10.72 -31.23 6.95
N SER A 186 -11.96 -30.86 7.31
CA SER A 186 -12.96 -31.83 7.77
C SER A 186 -13.46 -32.77 6.66
N GLU A 187 -13.40 -32.32 5.39
CA GLU A 187 -13.80 -33.13 4.24
C GLU A 187 -12.61 -33.76 3.51
N ASP A 188 -11.42 -33.71 4.11
CA ASP A 188 -10.18 -34.30 3.57
C ASP A 188 -9.80 -33.78 2.15
N LEU A 189 -9.98 -32.46 1.94
CA LEU A 189 -9.64 -31.78 0.68
C LEU A 189 -8.23 -31.16 0.71
N ILE A 190 -7.44 -31.52 1.70
CA ILE A 190 -6.06 -31.04 1.90
C ILE A 190 -5.14 -31.67 0.85
N ASP A 191 -4.13 -30.91 0.38
CA ASP A 191 -2.96 -31.48 -0.27
C ASP A 191 -1.98 -32.02 0.79
N HIS A 192 -2.19 -33.26 1.21
CA HIS A 192 -1.41 -33.89 2.30
C HIS A 192 0.09 -33.97 1.98
N GLU A 193 0.47 -34.20 0.74
CA GLU A 193 1.87 -34.28 0.34
C GLU A 193 2.52 -32.90 0.48
N PHE A 194 1.87 -31.85 -0.04
CA PHE A 194 2.36 -30.50 0.06
C PHE A 194 2.43 -30.01 1.51
N VAL A 195 1.36 -30.20 2.29
CA VAL A 195 1.29 -29.77 3.69
C VAL A 195 2.38 -30.45 4.52
N LYS A 196 2.58 -31.75 4.36
CA LYS A 196 3.63 -32.51 5.07
C LYS A 196 5.04 -32.10 4.70
N ALA A 197 5.28 -31.84 3.41
CA ALA A 197 6.64 -31.56 2.90
C ALA A 197 7.05 -30.09 3.07
N HIS A 198 6.10 -29.16 3.01
CA HIS A 198 6.39 -27.73 2.83
C HIS A 198 5.78 -26.81 3.90
N THR A 199 5.06 -27.36 4.90
CA THR A 199 4.45 -26.52 5.94
C THR A 199 4.71 -27.03 7.34
N LYS A 200 4.50 -26.16 8.33
CA LYS A 200 4.51 -26.45 9.77
C LYS A 200 3.42 -25.67 10.50
N GLY A 201 3.10 -26.08 11.75
CA GLY A 201 2.10 -25.40 12.59
C GLY A 201 0.67 -25.87 12.33
N PHE A 202 0.48 -27.08 11.79
CA PHE A 202 -0.86 -27.59 11.47
C PHE A 202 -1.72 -27.80 12.72
N ASP A 203 -1.17 -28.34 13.80
CA ASP A 203 -1.95 -28.66 15.02
C ASP A 203 -2.47 -27.38 15.69
N GLU A 204 -1.63 -26.36 15.81
CA GLU A 204 -2.00 -25.04 16.35
C GLU A 204 -3.02 -24.34 15.44
N PHE A 205 -2.86 -24.45 14.14
CA PHE A 205 -3.81 -23.94 13.16
C PHE A 205 -5.17 -24.62 13.30
N TRP A 206 -5.19 -25.96 13.32
CA TRP A 206 -6.40 -26.74 13.46
C TRP A 206 -7.11 -26.52 14.80
N ALA A 207 -6.36 -26.32 15.88
CA ALA A 207 -6.95 -26.05 17.21
C ALA A 207 -7.89 -24.81 17.18
N ILE A 208 -7.64 -23.84 16.32
CA ILE A 208 -8.50 -22.67 16.13
C ILE A 208 -9.58 -22.96 15.07
N VAL A 209 -9.18 -23.44 13.90
CA VAL A 209 -10.04 -23.58 12.73
C VAL A 209 -11.19 -24.56 12.94
N LYS A 210 -11.00 -25.62 13.73
CA LYS A 210 -12.05 -26.62 14.04
C LYS A 210 -13.34 -26.03 14.63
N GLU A 211 -13.24 -24.86 15.29
CA GLU A 211 -14.39 -24.17 15.88
C GLU A 211 -15.23 -23.42 14.84
N TYR A 212 -14.66 -23.17 13.65
CA TYR A 212 -15.31 -22.38 12.59
C TYR A 212 -16.09 -23.27 11.63
N THR A 213 -17.08 -24.01 12.16
CA THR A 213 -18.00 -24.73 11.27
C THR A 213 -18.75 -23.75 10.37
N PRO A 214 -19.21 -24.15 9.17
CA PRO A 214 -20.00 -23.28 8.30
C PRO A 214 -21.24 -22.68 8.98
N GLU A 215 -21.90 -23.44 9.89
CA GLU A 215 -23.03 -22.97 10.66
C GLU A 215 -22.65 -21.85 11.63
N TYR A 216 -21.53 -22.01 12.34
CA TYR A 216 -21.03 -20.97 13.24
C TYR A 216 -20.60 -19.73 12.44
N ALA A 217 -19.83 -19.90 11.39
CA ALA A 217 -19.39 -18.80 10.56
C ALA A 217 -20.55 -18.06 9.87
N SER A 218 -21.64 -18.76 9.53
CA SER A 218 -22.86 -18.17 9.01
C SER A 218 -23.44 -17.10 9.95
N THR A 219 -23.42 -17.33 11.25
CA THR A 219 -23.91 -16.36 12.25
C THR A 219 -23.10 -15.07 12.29
N ILE A 220 -21.79 -15.15 11.98
CA ILE A 220 -20.88 -14.01 11.94
C ILE A 220 -20.94 -13.30 10.58
N THR A 221 -20.79 -14.07 9.51
CA THR A 221 -20.64 -13.52 8.14
C THR A 221 -21.94 -13.08 7.49
N GLY A 222 -23.07 -13.64 7.94
CA GLY A 222 -24.38 -13.47 7.28
C GLY A 222 -24.50 -14.21 5.94
N LEU A 223 -23.54 -15.10 5.63
CA LEU A 223 -23.60 -16.01 4.47
C LEU A 223 -24.30 -17.31 4.84
N SER A 224 -24.86 -18.02 3.86
CA SER A 224 -25.37 -19.36 4.11
C SER A 224 -24.23 -20.36 4.37
N ALA A 225 -24.45 -21.32 5.25
CA ALA A 225 -23.49 -22.40 5.49
C ALA A 225 -23.19 -23.22 4.21
N GLU A 226 -24.17 -23.31 3.31
CA GLU A 226 -24.04 -24.00 2.03
C GLU A 226 -23.10 -23.24 1.08
N ASP A 227 -23.22 -21.91 0.97
CA ASP A 227 -22.32 -21.08 0.15
C ASP A 227 -20.88 -21.16 0.65
N ILE A 228 -20.69 -21.19 1.98
CA ILE A 228 -19.35 -21.35 2.57
C ILE A 228 -18.75 -22.71 2.19
N ARG A 229 -19.52 -23.81 2.33
CA ARG A 229 -19.07 -25.16 1.93
C ARG A 229 -18.78 -25.24 0.44
N PHE A 230 -19.69 -24.73 -0.37
CA PHE A 230 -19.51 -24.70 -1.82
C PHE A 230 -18.22 -23.96 -2.21
N THR A 231 -18.00 -22.79 -1.61
CA THR A 231 -16.82 -21.97 -1.85
C THR A 231 -15.53 -22.72 -1.49
N ALA A 232 -15.49 -23.33 -0.32
CA ALA A 232 -14.33 -24.09 0.16
C ALA A 232 -14.02 -25.26 -0.77
N ARG A 233 -15.04 -26.08 -1.11
CA ARG A 233 -14.90 -27.23 -2.04
C ARG A 233 -14.45 -26.77 -3.43
N LYS A 234 -15.04 -25.66 -3.93
CA LYS A 234 -14.70 -25.13 -5.26
C LYS A 234 -13.26 -24.63 -5.31
N TYR A 235 -12.82 -23.90 -4.27
CA TYR A 235 -11.44 -23.43 -4.17
C TYR A 235 -10.45 -24.61 -4.09
N ALA A 236 -10.74 -25.62 -3.30
CA ALA A 236 -9.88 -26.80 -3.13
C ALA A 236 -9.88 -27.76 -4.31
N SER A 237 -10.87 -27.68 -5.22
CA SER A 237 -11.00 -28.59 -6.37
C SER A 237 -9.94 -28.41 -7.45
N SER A 238 -9.14 -27.32 -7.40
CA SER A 238 -8.16 -27.00 -8.42
C SER A 238 -6.76 -26.85 -7.83
N LYS A 239 -5.76 -27.20 -8.62
CA LYS A 239 -4.33 -26.97 -8.37
C LYS A 239 -3.82 -25.65 -8.99
N HIS A 240 -4.70 -24.88 -9.62
CA HIS A 240 -4.46 -23.56 -10.18
C HIS A 240 -5.47 -22.55 -9.59
N SER A 241 -5.56 -22.54 -8.26
CA SER A 241 -6.40 -21.59 -7.52
C SER A 241 -5.59 -20.38 -7.05
N VAL A 242 -6.15 -19.20 -7.24
CA VAL A 242 -5.54 -17.91 -6.86
C VAL A 242 -6.43 -17.19 -5.87
N ILE A 243 -5.84 -16.60 -4.83
CA ILE A 243 -6.52 -15.66 -3.93
C ILE A 243 -6.01 -14.25 -4.21
N LEU A 244 -6.90 -13.35 -4.62
CA LEU A 244 -6.58 -11.93 -4.84
C LEU A 244 -7.30 -11.05 -3.82
N TRP A 245 -6.59 -10.08 -3.26
CA TRP A 245 -7.20 -9.12 -2.34
C TRP A 245 -6.71 -7.70 -2.53
N GLY A 246 -7.53 -6.76 -2.10
CA GLY A 246 -7.23 -5.35 -1.99
C GLY A 246 -7.33 -4.84 -0.55
N MET A 247 -7.59 -3.54 -0.41
CA MET A 247 -7.73 -2.89 0.90
C MET A 247 -8.98 -3.34 1.69
N GLY A 248 -9.95 -3.97 1.05
CA GLY A 248 -11.17 -4.45 1.71
C GLY A 248 -10.94 -5.56 2.74
N ILE A 249 -9.72 -6.14 2.83
CA ILE A 249 -9.36 -7.02 3.94
C ILE A 249 -8.20 -6.48 4.79
N THR A 250 -7.41 -5.54 4.28
CA THR A 250 -6.22 -5.05 4.98
C THR A 250 -6.51 -3.87 5.91
N GLN A 251 -7.52 -3.07 5.63
CA GLN A 251 -7.92 -1.91 6.43
C GLN A 251 -8.94 -2.26 7.53
N PHE A 252 -8.68 -3.35 8.24
CA PHE A 252 -9.42 -3.79 9.42
C PHE A 252 -8.46 -4.04 10.58
N SER A 253 -8.97 -4.01 11.80
CA SER A 253 -8.19 -4.37 13.00
C SER A 253 -7.56 -5.76 12.88
N GLN A 254 -8.23 -6.70 12.23
CA GLN A 254 -7.73 -8.06 11.92
C GLN A 254 -7.21 -8.21 10.48
N GLY A 255 -6.68 -7.15 9.88
CA GLY A 255 -6.15 -7.21 8.51
C GLY A 255 -4.96 -8.17 8.36
N VAL A 256 -4.03 -8.16 9.31
CA VAL A 256 -2.87 -9.08 9.33
C VAL A 256 -3.34 -10.53 9.46
N GLU A 257 -4.30 -10.78 10.35
CA GLU A 257 -4.88 -12.09 10.60
C GLU A 257 -5.60 -12.63 9.36
N THR A 258 -6.38 -11.80 8.68
CA THR A 258 -7.05 -12.18 7.42
C THR A 258 -6.04 -12.63 6.35
N VAL A 259 -4.94 -11.89 6.20
CA VAL A 259 -3.88 -12.27 5.25
C VAL A 259 -3.21 -13.59 5.63
N LYS A 260 -2.94 -13.83 6.93
CA LYS A 260 -2.44 -15.14 7.40
C LYS A 260 -3.39 -16.27 7.03
N CYS A 261 -4.70 -16.07 7.24
CA CYS A 261 -5.73 -17.06 6.88
C CYS A 261 -5.71 -17.35 5.36
N CYS A 262 -5.63 -16.32 4.52
CA CYS A 262 -5.57 -16.49 3.06
C CYS A 262 -4.32 -17.24 2.61
N CYS A 263 -3.15 -16.92 3.16
CA CYS A 263 -1.90 -17.64 2.87
C CYS A 263 -1.98 -19.10 3.33
N SER A 264 -2.53 -19.34 4.52
CA SER A 264 -2.70 -20.70 5.06
C SER A 264 -3.69 -21.52 4.23
N LEU A 265 -4.79 -20.90 3.77
CA LEU A 265 -5.76 -21.57 2.89
C LEU A 265 -5.11 -22.04 1.57
N ALA A 266 -4.27 -21.20 0.97
CA ALA A 266 -3.53 -21.56 -0.23
C ALA A 266 -2.49 -22.67 0.03
N MET A 267 -1.82 -22.67 1.18
CA MET A 267 -0.89 -23.74 1.58
C MET A 267 -1.62 -25.07 1.82
N LEU A 268 -2.79 -25.08 2.47
CA LEU A 268 -3.57 -26.30 2.71
C LEU A 268 -3.92 -27.04 1.42
N THR A 269 -4.16 -26.31 0.33
CA THR A 269 -4.55 -26.88 -0.96
C THR A 269 -3.37 -27.04 -1.92
N GLY A 270 -2.13 -26.77 -1.45
CA GLY A 270 -0.93 -26.84 -2.27
C GLY A 270 -0.87 -25.81 -3.39
N ASN A 271 -1.58 -24.69 -3.29
CA ASN A 271 -1.63 -23.63 -4.31
C ASN A 271 -0.50 -22.61 -4.16
N PHE A 272 0.75 -23.09 -4.16
CA PHE A 272 1.98 -22.29 -4.20
C PHE A 272 3.06 -22.99 -5.03
N GLY A 273 4.02 -22.20 -5.52
CA GLY A 273 5.24 -22.69 -6.14
C GLY A 273 5.09 -23.28 -7.53
N ARG A 274 3.96 -23.04 -8.17
CA ARG A 274 3.65 -23.42 -9.56
C ARG A 274 3.03 -22.24 -10.32
N PRO A 275 3.04 -22.25 -11.66
CA PRO A 275 2.33 -21.24 -12.45
C PRO A 275 0.84 -21.16 -12.12
N SER A 276 0.29 -19.97 -12.21
CA SER A 276 -1.16 -19.69 -12.11
C SER A 276 -1.81 -20.12 -10.79
N CYS A 277 -1.05 -20.14 -9.71
CA CYS A 277 -1.58 -20.36 -8.36
C CYS A 277 -0.85 -19.47 -7.33
N GLY A 278 -1.44 -19.29 -6.14
CA GLY A 278 -0.86 -18.53 -5.06
C GLY A 278 -1.74 -17.41 -4.53
N THR A 279 -1.09 -16.43 -3.92
CA THR A 279 -1.73 -15.28 -3.29
C THR A 279 -1.25 -13.97 -3.89
N GLY A 280 -2.18 -13.03 -4.05
CA GLY A 280 -1.92 -11.75 -4.71
C GLY A 280 -2.51 -10.55 -3.95
N PRO A 281 -1.72 -9.89 -3.08
CA PRO A 281 -2.02 -8.53 -2.66
C PRO A 281 -1.90 -7.58 -3.85
N VAL A 282 -3.03 -7.17 -4.44
CA VAL A 282 -3.02 -6.25 -5.59
C VAL A 282 -2.96 -4.83 -5.07
N ARG A 283 -1.76 -4.23 -5.13
CA ARG A 283 -1.48 -2.91 -4.55
C ARG A 283 -2.07 -1.79 -5.40
N GLY A 284 -2.66 -0.78 -4.74
CA GLY A 284 -3.45 0.26 -5.39
C GLY A 284 -2.66 1.31 -6.15
N GLN A 285 -1.56 1.79 -5.60
CA GLN A 285 -0.77 2.84 -6.22
C GLN A 285 0.25 2.24 -7.19
N ASN A 286 0.61 3.01 -8.23
CA ASN A 286 1.46 2.53 -9.32
C ASN A 286 2.88 2.12 -8.90
N ASN A 287 3.40 2.65 -7.79
CA ASN A 287 4.74 2.33 -7.29
C ASN A 287 4.79 1.91 -5.82
N VAL A 288 3.67 1.53 -5.20
CA VAL A 288 3.70 1.15 -3.77
C VAL A 288 4.51 -0.12 -3.51
N GLN A 289 4.59 -1.03 -4.48
CA GLN A 289 5.51 -2.17 -4.40
C GLN A 289 6.95 -1.66 -4.41
N GLY A 290 7.30 -0.78 -5.36
CA GLY A 290 8.64 -0.25 -5.50
C GLY A 290 9.11 0.56 -4.30
N THR A 291 8.26 1.41 -3.73
CA THR A 291 8.60 2.18 -2.53
C THR A 291 8.91 1.23 -1.35
N CYS A 292 8.15 0.14 -1.17
CA CYS A 292 8.52 -0.91 -0.22
C CYS A 292 9.86 -1.58 -0.58
N ASP A 293 10.08 -1.90 -1.87
CA ASP A 293 11.31 -2.56 -2.35
C ASP A 293 12.55 -1.69 -2.11
N MET A 294 12.39 -0.36 -2.20
CA MET A 294 13.45 0.61 -1.97
C MET A 294 13.75 0.85 -0.48
N GLY A 295 12.96 0.27 0.43
CA GLY A 295 13.22 0.34 1.86
C GLY A 295 12.66 1.60 2.54
N ASP A 296 11.65 2.25 1.96
CA ASP A 296 10.93 3.35 2.61
C ASP A 296 9.96 2.82 3.69
N LEU A 297 10.47 1.95 4.54
CA LEU A 297 9.80 1.32 5.66
C LEU A 297 10.70 1.40 6.89
N PRO A 298 10.15 1.53 8.11
CA PRO A 298 10.94 1.82 9.31
C PRO A 298 11.82 0.65 9.78
N ASP A 299 11.57 -0.57 9.31
CA ASP A 299 12.17 -1.81 9.80
C ASP A 299 13.12 -2.50 8.81
N VAL A 300 13.19 -2.00 7.55
CA VAL A 300 14.00 -2.63 6.51
C VAL A 300 14.77 -1.64 5.64
N TYR A 301 15.95 -2.03 5.20
CA TYR A 301 16.70 -1.45 4.09
C TYR A 301 16.11 -1.93 2.74
N PRO A 302 16.58 -1.38 1.60
CA PRO A 302 16.21 -1.87 0.28
C PRO A 302 16.28 -3.39 0.16
N GLY A 303 15.33 -3.99 -0.55
CA GLY A 303 15.23 -5.44 -0.71
C GLY A 303 14.75 -6.19 0.55
N TYR A 304 14.02 -5.51 1.44
CA TYR A 304 13.45 -6.06 2.69
C TYR A 304 14.49 -6.57 3.68
N GLN A 305 15.70 -6.05 3.65
CA GLN A 305 16.80 -6.40 4.55
C GLN A 305 16.63 -5.73 5.90
N SER A 306 16.63 -6.50 7.00
CA SER A 306 16.32 -5.97 8.35
C SER A 306 17.32 -4.92 8.82
N VAL A 307 16.83 -3.81 9.37
CA VAL A 307 17.68 -2.77 9.99
C VAL A 307 18.31 -3.23 11.31
N THR A 308 17.77 -4.30 11.92
CA THR A 308 18.26 -4.85 13.18
C THR A 308 19.28 -5.96 13.01
N ASP A 309 19.56 -6.38 11.77
CA ASP A 309 20.60 -7.37 11.46
C ASP A 309 21.97 -6.69 11.38
N PRO A 310 22.93 -7.04 12.26
CA PRO A 310 24.25 -6.39 12.28
C PRO A 310 25.06 -6.58 10.99
N ALA A 311 24.92 -7.72 10.31
CA ALA A 311 25.64 -7.99 9.07
C ALA A 311 25.10 -7.13 7.91
N ILE A 312 23.77 -7.01 7.85
CA ILE A 312 23.10 -6.13 6.89
C ILE A 312 23.45 -4.67 7.18
N GLN A 313 23.36 -4.23 8.43
CA GLN A 313 23.75 -2.87 8.83
C GLN A 313 25.21 -2.56 8.41
N ALA A 314 26.15 -3.44 8.72
CA ALA A 314 27.56 -3.24 8.35
C ALA A 314 27.78 -3.12 6.83
N LYS A 315 27.01 -3.86 6.02
CA LYS A 315 27.04 -3.76 4.56
C LYS A 315 26.62 -2.35 4.09
N PHE A 316 25.51 -1.82 4.60
CA PHE A 316 25.05 -0.48 4.23
C PHE A 316 25.93 0.63 4.81
N GLU A 317 26.45 0.47 6.05
CA GLU A 317 27.45 1.40 6.63
C GLU A 317 28.70 1.52 5.75
N LYS A 318 29.20 0.38 5.26
CA LYS A 318 30.35 0.35 4.35
C LYS A 318 30.05 1.05 3.03
N ALA A 319 28.88 0.81 2.45
CA ALA A 319 28.50 1.38 1.16
C ALA A 319 28.25 2.89 1.24
N TRP A 320 27.61 3.35 2.30
CA TRP A 320 27.25 4.77 2.47
C TRP A 320 28.27 5.58 3.27
N GLY A 321 29.28 4.95 3.84
CA GLY A 321 30.38 5.61 4.53
C GLY A 321 30.03 6.25 5.88
N VAL A 322 28.93 5.84 6.51
CA VAL A 322 28.42 6.42 7.77
C VAL A 322 27.94 5.33 8.73
N LYS A 323 27.86 5.66 10.01
CA LYS A 323 27.20 4.81 11.00
C LYS A 323 25.68 4.95 10.92
N LEU A 324 24.96 3.82 11.02
CA LEU A 324 23.53 3.73 10.86
C LEU A 324 22.84 3.33 12.18
N SER A 325 21.59 3.70 12.33
CA SER A 325 20.75 3.25 13.45
C SER A 325 20.35 1.78 13.26
N ASN A 326 20.38 1.00 14.34
CA ASN A 326 19.87 -0.37 14.39
C ASN A 326 18.47 -0.46 15.03
N LYS A 327 17.84 0.67 15.32
CA LYS A 327 16.50 0.72 15.92
C LYS A 327 15.46 0.83 14.81
N VAL A 328 14.37 0.08 14.97
CA VAL A 328 13.19 0.25 14.11
C VAL A 328 12.63 1.67 14.30
N GLY A 329 12.29 2.31 13.20
CA GLY A 329 11.74 3.67 13.19
C GLY A 329 10.26 3.73 13.54
N ILE A 330 9.73 4.95 13.54
CA ILE A 330 8.31 5.25 13.82
C ILE A 330 7.46 4.91 12.58
N GLN A 331 6.31 4.30 12.80
CA GLN A 331 5.30 4.09 11.78
C GLN A 331 4.51 5.37 11.54
N LEU A 332 4.17 5.66 10.29
CA LEU A 332 3.51 6.90 9.88
C LEU A 332 2.19 7.16 10.64
N THR A 333 1.38 6.13 10.88
CA THR A 333 0.12 6.23 11.61
C THR A 333 0.27 6.57 13.11
N ARG A 334 1.49 6.55 13.62
CA ARG A 334 1.79 6.84 15.02
C ARG A 334 2.42 8.22 15.25
N VAL A 335 2.52 9.04 14.22
CA VAL A 335 3.14 10.37 14.31
C VAL A 335 2.50 11.26 15.39
N PRO A 336 1.15 11.31 15.53
CA PRO A 336 0.52 12.08 16.61
C PRO A 336 1.00 11.69 18.01
N GLU A 337 1.28 10.40 18.27
CA GLU A 337 1.82 9.94 19.55
C GLU A 337 3.16 10.61 19.90
N PHE A 338 3.98 10.90 18.87
CA PHE A 338 5.31 11.50 19.03
C PHE A 338 5.35 13.02 18.82
N VAL A 339 4.21 13.65 18.62
CA VAL A 339 4.10 15.11 18.47
C VAL A 339 3.17 15.70 19.53
N ILE A 340 1.91 15.27 19.55
CA ILE A 340 0.87 15.81 20.43
C ILE A 340 0.95 15.14 21.81
N HIS A 341 1.06 13.80 21.84
CA HIS A 341 0.93 13.03 23.09
C HIS A 341 2.26 12.82 23.82
N GLU A 342 3.41 12.96 23.17
CA GLU A 342 4.72 12.88 23.82
C GLU A 342 5.01 14.18 24.58
N LYS A 343 5.25 14.04 25.90
CA LYS A 343 5.48 15.18 26.81
C LYS A 343 6.96 15.59 26.90
N ASP A 344 7.87 14.65 26.61
CA ASP A 344 9.31 14.91 26.63
C ASP A 344 9.76 15.49 25.27
N PRO A 345 10.13 16.76 25.19
CA PRO A 345 10.55 17.37 23.94
C PRO A 345 11.71 16.62 23.26
N ALA A 346 12.60 15.98 24.00
CA ALA A 346 13.73 15.23 23.44
C ALA A 346 13.31 13.95 22.70
N LYS A 347 12.07 13.50 22.85
CA LYS A 347 11.51 12.31 22.17
C LYS A 347 10.52 12.66 21.07
N ARG A 348 10.20 13.96 20.92
CA ARG A 348 9.25 14.42 19.91
C ARG A 348 9.85 14.44 18.50
N ILE A 349 8.98 14.36 17.52
CA ILE A 349 9.30 14.71 16.13
C ILE A 349 9.25 16.23 16.01
N HIS A 350 10.34 16.82 15.55
CA HIS A 350 10.52 18.26 15.34
C HIS A 350 10.68 18.64 13.87
N ALA A 351 11.01 17.67 13.00
CA ALA A 351 11.10 17.89 11.57
C ALA A 351 10.39 16.79 10.79
N TYR A 352 9.63 17.18 9.78
CA TYR A 352 8.91 16.27 8.91
C TYR A 352 9.14 16.61 7.44
N TYR A 353 9.72 15.68 6.69
CA TYR A 353 9.94 15.80 5.25
C TYR A 353 8.97 14.91 4.48
N ILE A 354 8.05 15.50 3.75
CA ILE A 354 6.94 14.84 3.08
C ILE A 354 7.13 14.96 1.57
N THR A 355 7.30 13.82 0.89
CA THR A 355 7.50 13.78 -0.56
C THR A 355 6.30 13.13 -1.24
N GLY A 356 5.56 13.90 -2.06
CA GLY A 356 4.45 13.42 -2.89
C GLY A 356 3.29 12.76 -2.14
N GLU A 357 3.03 13.18 -0.90
CA GLU A 357 1.91 12.75 -0.07
C GLU A 357 1.13 13.93 0.50
N ASP A 358 -0.13 13.69 0.88
CA ASP A 358 -1.03 14.71 1.43
C ASP A 358 -1.71 14.21 2.72
N PRO A 359 -0.93 13.97 3.81
CA PRO A 359 -1.46 13.44 5.08
C PRO A 359 -2.58 14.29 5.67
N ALA A 360 -2.57 15.62 5.51
CA ALA A 360 -3.65 16.50 5.96
C ALA A 360 -5.00 16.23 5.28
N GLN A 361 -5.05 15.31 4.29
CA GLN A 361 -6.27 14.89 3.59
C GLN A 361 -6.42 13.37 3.48
N SER A 362 -5.32 12.59 3.62
CA SER A 362 -5.34 11.14 3.38
C SER A 362 -5.30 10.29 4.64
N ASP A 363 -4.75 10.80 5.74
CA ASP A 363 -4.53 10.03 6.94
C ASP A 363 -5.80 9.96 7.81
N PRO A 364 -5.97 8.92 8.61
CA PRO A 364 -7.12 8.83 9.52
C PRO A 364 -7.04 9.91 10.60
N ASP A 365 -8.20 10.35 11.08
CA ASP A 365 -8.34 11.43 12.05
C ASP A 365 -7.69 12.75 11.60
N LEU A 366 -8.31 13.38 10.62
CA LEU A 366 -7.77 14.57 9.96
C LEU A 366 -7.57 15.77 10.91
N GLU A 367 -8.36 15.88 11.97
CA GLU A 367 -8.20 16.97 12.95
C GLU A 367 -6.90 16.79 13.72
N GLU A 368 -6.65 15.59 14.23
CA GLU A 368 -5.42 15.25 14.94
C GLU A 368 -4.17 15.37 14.04
N ILE A 369 -4.26 14.93 12.79
CA ILE A 369 -3.14 15.05 11.83
C ILE A 369 -2.81 16.52 11.52
N ARG A 370 -3.81 17.37 11.32
CA ARG A 370 -3.59 18.81 11.07
C ARG A 370 -2.99 19.50 12.28
N GLU A 371 -3.50 19.20 13.49
CA GLU A 371 -2.90 19.68 14.73
C GLU A 371 -1.44 19.20 14.86
N THR A 372 -1.17 17.95 14.53
CA THR A 372 0.19 17.38 14.50
C THR A 372 1.12 18.20 13.60
N LEU A 373 0.69 18.47 12.36
CA LEU A 373 1.48 19.27 11.41
C LEU A 373 1.74 20.68 11.89
N ASP A 374 0.76 21.29 12.58
CA ASP A 374 0.91 22.63 13.17
C ASP A 374 1.89 22.67 14.34
N GLN A 375 2.01 21.58 15.11
CA GLN A 375 2.91 21.48 16.27
C GLN A 375 4.35 21.05 15.93
N ILE A 376 4.61 20.52 14.74
CA ILE A 376 5.98 20.20 14.29
C ILE A 376 6.73 21.49 14.00
N ASP A 377 7.96 21.62 14.51
CA ASP A 377 8.77 22.83 14.39
C ASP A 377 9.13 23.19 12.95
N PHE A 378 9.29 22.18 12.08
CA PHE A 378 9.70 22.39 10.69
C PHE A 378 9.13 21.31 9.75
N VAL A 379 8.25 21.70 8.84
CA VAL A 379 7.59 20.83 7.86
C VAL A 379 8.02 21.21 6.44
N VAL A 380 8.54 20.25 5.70
CA VAL A 380 8.89 20.40 4.28
C VAL A 380 7.98 19.53 3.44
N VAL A 381 7.31 20.11 2.44
CA VAL A 381 6.49 19.43 1.46
C VAL A 381 7.13 19.52 0.08
N GLN A 382 7.38 18.38 -0.54
CA GLN A 382 7.86 18.27 -1.91
C GLN A 382 6.76 17.63 -2.76
N ASP A 383 6.17 18.38 -3.67
CA ASP A 383 5.02 17.92 -4.47
C ASP A 383 4.96 18.65 -5.81
N ILE A 384 4.09 18.20 -6.70
CA ILE A 384 3.84 18.82 -8.00
C ILE A 384 2.70 19.84 -7.97
N PHE A 385 1.80 19.75 -6.98
CA PHE A 385 0.67 20.66 -6.78
C PHE A 385 0.65 21.21 -5.36
N TRP A 386 0.00 22.37 -5.20
CA TRP A 386 -0.43 22.81 -3.89
C TRP A 386 -1.50 21.85 -3.35
N ASN A 387 -1.25 21.29 -2.16
CA ASN A 387 -2.14 20.36 -1.48
C ASN A 387 -2.47 20.84 -0.07
N LYS A 388 -3.30 20.11 0.68
CA LYS A 388 -3.70 20.50 2.04
C LYS A 388 -2.55 20.47 3.04
N THR A 389 -1.61 19.58 2.88
CA THR A 389 -0.41 19.49 3.72
C THR A 389 0.52 20.69 3.49
N ALA A 390 0.59 21.22 2.28
CA ALA A 390 1.38 22.41 1.96
C ALA A 390 0.90 23.67 2.71
N GLU A 391 -0.36 23.72 3.15
CA GLU A 391 -0.87 24.82 3.99
C GLU A 391 -0.13 24.90 5.34
N HIS A 392 0.36 23.77 5.86
CA HIS A 392 1.10 23.63 7.11
C HIS A 392 2.63 23.70 6.95
N ALA A 393 3.13 23.70 5.70
CA ALA A 393 4.56 23.62 5.43
C ALA A 393 5.33 24.90 5.69
N ASP A 394 6.60 24.78 6.12
CA ASP A 394 7.58 25.84 6.24
C ASP A 394 8.41 26.00 4.96
N ALA A 395 8.51 24.93 4.16
CA ALA A 395 9.07 24.95 2.81
C ALA A 395 8.24 24.08 1.86
N VAL A 396 8.01 24.59 0.64
CA VAL A 396 7.32 23.86 -0.45
C VAL A 396 8.24 23.80 -1.64
N LEU A 397 8.61 22.58 -2.05
CA LEU A 397 9.60 22.33 -3.10
C LEU A 397 8.91 21.69 -4.32
N PRO A 398 8.90 22.34 -5.49
CA PRO A 398 8.21 21.85 -6.67
C PRO A 398 8.99 20.75 -7.38
N ALA A 399 8.39 19.58 -7.53
CA ALA A 399 8.99 18.44 -8.21
C ALA A 399 8.49 18.23 -9.64
N THR A 400 9.23 17.43 -10.43
CA THR A 400 8.79 16.96 -11.74
C THR A 400 7.71 15.89 -11.63
N ALA A 401 6.81 15.81 -12.60
CA ALA A 401 5.82 14.74 -12.71
C ALA A 401 6.44 13.50 -13.37
N TRP A 402 5.79 12.33 -13.18
CA TRP A 402 6.27 11.03 -13.67
C TRP A 402 6.64 10.97 -15.17
N GLY A 403 6.09 11.81 -16.02
CA GLY A 403 6.44 11.87 -17.46
C GLY A 403 7.54 12.90 -17.78
N GLU A 404 8.05 13.63 -16.78
CA GLU A 404 9.05 14.68 -16.93
C GLU A 404 10.45 14.25 -16.45
N HIS A 405 10.61 12.99 -16.02
CA HIS A 405 11.90 12.38 -15.64
C HIS A 405 11.98 10.92 -16.04
N ASP A 406 13.18 10.37 -16.08
CA ASP A 406 13.43 8.94 -16.20
C ASP A 406 13.35 8.29 -14.83
N GLY A 407 13.06 6.97 -14.79
CA GLY A 407 13.09 6.20 -13.57
C GLY A 407 12.56 4.78 -13.75
N CYS A 408 12.58 4.01 -12.67
CA CYS A 408 12.06 2.66 -12.59
C CYS A 408 10.87 2.63 -11.63
N TYR A 409 9.85 1.85 -11.96
CA TYR A 409 8.68 1.59 -11.11
C TYR A 409 8.49 0.09 -10.95
N THR A 410 7.89 -0.33 -9.84
CA THR A 410 7.61 -1.74 -9.60
C THR A 410 6.10 -1.99 -9.57
N SER A 411 5.62 -2.83 -10.46
CA SER A 411 4.21 -3.27 -10.47
C SER A 411 3.89 -4.20 -9.29
N SER A 412 2.59 -4.39 -9.00
CA SER A 412 2.14 -5.22 -7.88
C SER A 412 2.69 -6.65 -7.90
N ASP A 413 2.97 -7.18 -9.07
CA ASP A 413 3.54 -8.51 -9.30
C ASP A 413 5.08 -8.53 -9.31
N ARG A 414 5.72 -7.55 -8.66
CA ARG A 414 7.18 -7.47 -8.49
C ARG A 414 7.96 -7.14 -9.76
N GLY A 415 7.28 -6.71 -10.83
CA GLY A 415 7.92 -6.38 -12.11
C GLY A 415 8.52 -4.98 -12.11
N PHE A 416 9.83 -4.87 -12.24
CA PHE A 416 10.51 -3.61 -12.51
C PHE A 416 10.26 -3.17 -13.95
N GLN A 417 9.87 -1.91 -14.14
CA GLN A 417 9.54 -1.33 -15.44
C GLN A 417 10.16 0.07 -15.55
N LEU A 418 10.82 0.37 -16.66
CA LEU A 418 11.38 1.70 -16.90
C LEU A 418 10.33 2.67 -17.42
N ILE A 419 10.40 3.89 -16.93
CA ILE A 419 9.73 5.05 -17.50
C ILE A 419 10.79 5.97 -18.09
N ARG A 420 10.57 6.40 -19.34
CA ARG A 420 11.39 7.38 -20.01
C ARG A 420 10.69 8.74 -20.02
N LYS A 421 11.46 9.78 -19.83
CA LYS A 421 10.98 11.15 -19.94
C LYS A 421 10.34 11.38 -21.32
N VAL A 422 9.11 11.86 -21.35
CA VAL A 422 8.34 12.15 -22.57
C VAL A 422 7.98 13.63 -22.70
N LEU A 423 8.15 14.41 -21.63
CA LEU A 423 7.87 15.84 -21.58
C LEU A 423 9.04 16.58 -20.93
N GLU A 424 9.36 17.75 -21.44
CA GLU A 424 10.28 18.65 -20.75
C GLU A 424 9.55 19.34 -19.59
N PRO A 425 10.16 19.39 -18.39
CA PRO A 425 9.61 20.13 -17.26
C PRO A 425 9.44 21.62 -17.62
N GLN A 426 8.37 22.23 -17.15
CA GLN A 426 8.18 23.66 -17.32
C GLN A 426 8.96 24.45 -16.26
N GLY A 427 9.84 25.34 -16.69
CA GLY A 427 10.65 26.14 -15.77
C GLY A 427 11.84 25.35 -15.21
N ASN A 428 12.23 25.66 -13.98
CA ASN A 428 13.41 25.08 -13.32
C ASN A 428 13.03 23.93 -12.34
N LEU A 429 12.07 23.09 -12.73
CA LEU A 429 11.67 21.96 -11.90
C LEU A 429 12.76 20.89 -11.84
N LEU A 430 12.96 20.30 -10.68
CA LEU A 430 13.91 19.25 -10.44
C LEU A 430 13.20 17.93 -10.14
N PRO A 431 13.75 16.77 -10.53
CA PRO A 431 13.22 15.48 -10.11
C PRO A 431 13.43 15.28 -8.60
N ASP A 432 12.54 14.50 -7.98
CA ASP A 432 12.51 14.29 -6.52
C ASP A 432 13.86 13.84 -5.95
N TRP A 433 14.52 12.89 -6.62
CA TRP A 433 15.82 12.38 -6.20
C TRP A 433 16.90 13.49 -6.19
N GLU A 434 16.84 14.43 -7.12
CA GLU A 434 17.84 15.51 -7.21
C GLU A 434 17.63 16.55 -6.12
N ILE A 435 16.38 16.91 -5.81
CA ILE A 435 16.05 17.84 -4.72
C ILE A 435 16.63 17.30 -3.41
N THR A 436 16.30 16.04 -3.08
CA THR A 436 16.77 15.39 -1.83
C THR A 436 18.30 15.26 -1.81
N SER A 437 18.92 14.93 -2.94
CA SER A 437 20.40 14.84 -3.06
C SER A 437 21.08 16.19 -2.85
N ARG A 438 20.50 17.29 -3.34
CA ARG A 438 21.02 18.65 -3.12
C ARG A 438 20.91 19.05 -1.65
N ILE A 439 19.80 18.72 -0.97
CA ILE A 439 19.66 18.94 0.49
C ILE A 439 20.72 18.17 1.25
N ALA A 440 20.92 16.88 0.94
CA ALA A 440 21.96 16.05 1.55
C ALA A 440 23.37 16.65 1.39
N THR A 441 23.69 17.12 0.19
CA THR A 441 24.95 17.76 -0.14
C THR A 441 25.15 19.06 0.64
N ALA A 442 24.11 19.90 0.74
CA ALA A 442 24.16 21.12 1.54
C ALA A 442 24.32 20.85 3.05
N MET A 443 23.88 19.70 3.54
CA MET A 443 24.13 19.21 4.91
C MET A 443 25.51 18.55 5.09
N GLY A 444 26.37 18.54 4.06
CA GLY A 444 27.74 18.01 4.12
C GLY A 444 27.88 16.51 3.82
N TYR A 445 26.82 15.83 3.37
CA TYR A 445 26.91 14.45 2.92
C TYR A 445 26.99 14.39 1.38
N PRO A 446 28.07 13.80 0.79
CA PRO A 446 28.27 13.80 -0.66
C PRO A 446 27.29 12.85 -1.36
N MET A 447 26.14 13.37 -1.77
CA MET A 447 25.09 12.65 -2.50
C MET A 447 24.97 13.21 -3.91
N HIS A 448 25.81 12.71 -4.82
CA HIS A 448 25.89 13.18 -6.19
C HIS A 448 25.66 12.04 -7.16
N TYR A 449 24.67 12.18 -8.01
CA TYR A 449 24.36 11.24 -9.09
C TYR A 449 24.14 12.02 -10.39
N LYS A 450 24.55 11.46 -11.52
CA LYS A 450 24.35 12.07 -12.84
C LYS A 450 22.95 11.81 -13.40
N ASN A 451 22.38 10.65 -13.06
CA ASN A 451 21.09 10.19 -13.57
C ASN A 451 20.51 9.09 -12.67
N THR A 452 19.30 8.67 -12.99
CA THR A 452 18.59 7.62 -12.25
C THR A 452 19.25 6.24 -12.37
N GLU A 453 19.93 5.94 -13.46
CA GLU A 453 20.63 4.67 -13.64
C GLU A 453 21.82 4.50 -12.68
N GLU A 454 22.57 5.57 -12.35
CA GLU A 454 23.61 5.52 -11.33
C GLU A 454 23.03 5.18 -9.94
N ILE A 455 21.88 5.77 -9.60
CA ILE A 455 21.16 5.48 -8.34
C ILE A 455 20.70 4.02 -8.33
N TRP A 456 20.11 3.57 -9.42
CA TRP A 456 19.64 2.19 -9.59
C TRP A 456 20.76 1.17 -9.44
N ASN A 457 21.92 1.42 -10.08
CA ASN A 457 23.08 0.53 -10.00
C ASN A 457 23.63 0.43 -8.57
N GLU A 458 23.73 1.54 -7.82
CA GLU A 458 24.09 1.50 -6.40
C GLU A 458 23.11 0.64 -5.60
N MET A 459 21.83 0.78 -5.85
CA MET A 459 20.76 0.07 -5.13
C MET A 459 20.79 -1.44 -5.42
N ILE A 460 20.86 -1.87 -6.69
CA ILE A 460 20.88 -3.30 -7.04
C ILE A 460 22.13 -4.02 -6.56
N ASP A 461 23.28 -3.33 -6.46
CA ASP A 461 24.51 -3.90 -5.92
C ASP A 461 24.39 -4.19 -4.41
N LEU A 462 23.52 -3.47 -3.70
CA LEU A 462 23.23 -3.68 -2.27
C LEU A 462 22.09 -4.68 -2.02
N CYS A 463 21.34 -5.05 -3.06
CA CYS A 463 20.14 -5.89 -2.95
C CYS A 463 20.28 -7.19 -3.73
N PRO A 464 20.75 -8.29 -3.12
CA PRO A 464 20.99 -9.57 -3.84
C PRO A 464 19.80 -10.03 -4.69
N LYS A 465 18.56 -9.85 -4.20
CA LYS A 465 17.34 -10.21 -4.93
C LYS A 465 17.12 -9.40 -6.22
N PHE A 466 17.79 -8.25 -6.37
CA PHE A 466 17.58 -7.30 -7.48
C PHE A 466 18.79 -7.19 -8.40
N THR A 467 19.90 -7.84 -8.05
CA THR A 467 21.21 -7.69 -8.73
C THR A 467 21.14 -7.88 -10.24
N GLY A 468 20.29 -8.77 -10.72
CA GLY A 468 20.12 -9.04 -12.15
C GLY A 468 19.25 -8.03 -12.91
N ALA A 469 18.53 -7.14 -12.22
CA ALA A 469 17.59 -6.20 -12.83
C ALA A 469 18.28 -4.91 -13.32
N THR A 470 19.18 -5.01 -14.30
CA THR A 470 19.82 -3.84 -14.92
C THR A 470 18.84 -3.05 -15.78
N TYR A 471 19.07 -1.73 -15.96
CA TYR A 471 18.25 -0.89 -16.85
C TYR A 471 18.19 -1.47 -18.27
N GLU A 472 19.32 -1.91 -18.82
CA GLU A 472 19.39 -2.56 -20.13
C GLU A 472 18.45 -3.77 -20.22
N LYS A 473 18.48 -4.65 -19.20
CA LYS A 473 17.60 -5.83 -19.16
C LYS A 473 16.12 -5.42 -19.07
N ILE A 474 15.79 -4.48 -18.17
CA ILE A 474 14.40 -4.03 -17.98
C ILE A 474 13.88 -3.41 -19.29
N GLU A 475 14.69 -2.59 -19.95
CA GLU A 475 14.31 -1.97 -21.23
C GLU A 475 14.06 -3.03 -22.32
N ARG A 476 14.94 -4.01 -22.43
CA ARG A 476 14.83 -5.10 -23.41
C ARG A 476 13.62 -6.00 -23.16
N GLN A 477 13.35 -6.35 -21.90
CA GLN A 477 12.29 -7.27 -21.50
C GLN A 477 10.93 -6.58 -21.28
N GLY A 478 10.93 -5.25 -21.11
CA GLY A 478 9.76 -4.44 -20.73
C GLY A 478 9.37 -4.57 -19.27
N SER A 479 9.61 -5.71 -18.63
CA SER A 479 9.43 -5.97 -17.21
C SER A 479 10.33 -7.10 -16.74
N VAL A 480 10.91 -6.98 -15.55
CA VAL A 480 11.73 -8.03 -14.93
C VAL A 480 11.25 -8.24 -13.50
N GLN A 481 10.70 -9.42 -13.21
CA GLN A 481 10.18 -9.77 -11.89
C GLN A 481 11.30 -10.16 -10.93
N TRP A 482 11.36 -9.51 -9.78
CA TRP A 482 12.26 -9.96 -8.74
C TRP A 482 11.69 -11.19 -7.96
N PRO A 483 12.50 -12.05 -7.34
CA PRO A 483 13.97 -12.07 -7.35
C PRO A 483 14.55 -12.26 -8.75
N CYS A 484 15.63 -11.49 -9.02
CA CYS A 484 16.37 -11.57 -10.26
C CYS A 484 17.86 -11.53 -9.94
N TRP A 485 18.52 -12.67 -9.96
CA TRP A 485 19.95 -12.79 -9.59
C TRP A 485 20.88 -12.78 -10.80
N ASP A 486 20.39 -13.21 -11.96
CA ASP A 486 21.17 -13.30 -13.19
C ASP A 486 21.13 -11.97 -13.96
N LYS A 487 22.31 -11.46 -14.34
CA LYS A 487 22.46 -10.29 -15.22
C LYS A 487 22.34 -10.62 -16.71
N GLY A 488 22.21 -11.91 -17.07
CA GLY A 488 22.03 -12.33 -18.46
C GLY A 488 20.81 -11.70 -19.13
N PRO A 489 20.92 -11.30 -20.40
CA PRO A 489 19.88 -10.50 -21.05
C PRO A 489 18.56 -11.24 -21.28
N GLU A 490 18.56 -12.56 -21.29
CA GLU A 490 17.37 -13.39 -21.56
C GLU A 490 16.63 -13.83 -20.29
N ASP A 491 17.23 -13.66 -19.10
CA ASP A 491 16.57 -13.98 -17.84
C ASP A 491 15.47 -12.96 -17.52
N LYS A 492 14.23 -13.42 -17.39
CA LYS A 492 13.04 -12.60 -17.10
C LYS A 492 12.82 -12.39 -15.60
N GLY A 493 13.71 -12.90 -14.75
CA GLY A 493 13.51 -12.98 -13.33
C GLY A 493 12.51 -14.07 -12.92
N THR A 494 11.90 -13.92 -11.76
CA THR A 494 11.05 -14.96 -11.15
C THR A 494 9.57 -14.62 -11.29
N MET A 495 8.89 -15.27 -12.26
CA MET A 495 7.48 -15.01 -12.56
C MET A 495 6.55 -15.37 -11.39
N TYR A 496 6.83 -16.48 -10.71
CA TYR A 496 6.11 -16.87 -9.48
C TYR A 496 7.08 -17.28 -8.38
N LEU A 497 6.73 -16.93 -7.15
CA LEU A 497 7.53 -17.20 -5.96
C LEU A 497 7.31 -18.63 -5.44
N HIS A 498 8.17 -19.03 -4.49
CA HIS A 498 8.06 -20.29 -3.75
C HIS A 498 8.16 -21.53 -4.63
N GLN A 499 8.94 -21.46 -5.72
CA GLN A 499 9.12 -22.56 -6.65
C GLN A 499 9.50 -23.85 -5.92
N GLY A 500 8.82 -24.96 -6.29
CA GLY A 500 9.03 -26.25 -5.65
C GLY A 500 8.61 -26.31 -4.16
N GLY A 501 7.77 -25.38 -3.70
CA GLY A 501 7.32 -25.32 -2.30
C GLY A 501 8.33 -24.71 -1.34
N HIS A 502 9.38 -24.05 -1.85
CA HIS A 502 10.40 -23.36 -1.05
C HIS A 502 9.93 -21.95 -0.66
N PHE A 503 9.57 -21.77 0.60
CA PHE A 503 9.14 -20.48 1.13
C PHE A 503 10.32 -19.59 1.54
N ALA A 504 10.09 -18.27 1.59
CA ALA A 504 11.13 -17.29 1.96
C ALA A 504 11.33 -17.15 3.49
N THR A 505 10.96 -18.17 4.23
CA THR A 505 11.22 -18.33 5.69
C THR A 505 12.66 -18.80 5.92
N PRO A 506 13.22 -18.65 7.14
CA PRO A 506 14.61 -19.04 7.41
C PRO A 506 14.92 -20.53 7.15
N ASP A 507 13.94 -21.39 7.29
CA ASP A 507 14.07 -22.85 7.06
C ASP A 507 13.43 -23.33 5.76
N GLY A 508 12.94 -22.42 4.93
CA GLY A 508 12.30 -22.73 3.64
C GLY A 508 10.89 -23.30 3.77
N ILE A 509 10.32 -23.37 4.98
CA ILE A 509 9.03 -24.02 5.29
C ILE A 509 7.96 -22.96 5.57
N GLY A 510 6.80 -23.08 4.92
CA GLY A 510 5.64 -22.21 5.17
C GLY A 510 5.03 -22.47 6.56
N ILE A 511 4.46 -21.43 7.15
CA ILE A 511 3.89 -21.53 8.51
C ILE A 511 2.38 -21.36 8.41
N LEU A 512 1.62 -22.41 8.72
CA LEU A 512 0.17 -22.33 8.84
C LEU A 512 -0.18 -21.50 10.08
N LYS A 513 -0.87 -20.38 9.86
CA LYS A 513 -1.28 -19.45 10.92
C LYS A 513 -2.68 -18.91 10.67
N THR A 514 -3.40 -18.75 11.75
CA THR A 514 -4.69 -18.07 11.81
C THR A 514 -4.84 -17.39 13.17
N SER A 515 -5.99 -16.77 13.38
CA SER A 515 -6.39 -16.21 14.69
C SER A 515 -7.89 -16.41 14.88
N PRO A 516 -8.37 -16.39 16.12
CA PRO A 516 -9.80 -16.27 16.38
C PRO A 516 -10.36 -14.98 15.77
N TYR A 517 -11.61 -15.03 15.35
CA TYR A 517 -12.33 -13.83 14.92
C TYR A 517 -12.61 -12.94 16.14
N HIS A 518 -12.39 -11.66 15.96
CA HIS A 518 -12.84 -10.60 16.85
C HIS A 518 -13.66 -9.60 16.03
N PRO A 519 -14.78 -9.10 16.57
CA PRO A 519 -15.55 -8.07 15.89
C PRO A 519 -14.69 -6.81 15.66
N PRO A 520 -15.07 -5.95 14.69
CA PRO A 520 -14.44 -4.64 14.53
C PRO A 520 -14.42 -3.86 15.85
N THR A 521 -13.44 -2.96 16.00
CA THR A 521 -13.30 -2.12 17.21
C THR A 521 -14.54 -1.28 17.48
N GLU A 522 -15.23 -0.85 16.42
CA GLU A 522 -16.52 -0.21 16.49
C GLU A 522 -17.56 -1.09 15.80
N VAL A 523 -18.60 -1.42 16.52
CA VAL A 523 -19.76 -2.16 16.06
C VAL A 523 -21.00 -1.27 16.13
N GLU A 524 -22.06 -1.69 15.47
CA GLU A 524 -23.33 -1.00 15.46
C GLU A 524 -23.86 -0.80 16.90
N SER A 525 -24.49 0.35 17.11
CA SER A 525 -25.09 0.72 18.41
C SER A 525 -26.41 1.43 18.17
N THR A 526 -27.17 1.69 19.24
CA THR A 526 -28.43 2.46 19.13
C THR A 526 -28.21 3.86 18.55
N GLU A 527 -27.06 4.49 18.84
CA GLU A 527 -26.70 5.82 18.35
C GLU A 527 -26.16 5.77 16.90
N PHE A 528 -25.40 4.73 16.56
CA PHE A 528 -24.80 4.51 15.25
C PHE A 528 -25.21 3.12 14.72
N PRO A 529 -26.43 3.00 14.15
CA PRO A 529 -26.99 1.69 13.79
C PRO A 529 -26.49 1.13 12.46
N LEU A 530 -25.74 1.91 11.68
CA LEU A 530 -25.30 1.52 10.34
C LEU A 530 -23.79 1.24 10.29
N THR A 531 -23.41 0.24 9.52
CA THR A 531 -21.99 -0.04 9.19
C THR A 531 -21.59 0.76 7.96
N LEU A 532 -20.59 1.64 8.09
CA LEU A 532 -20.03 2.40 6.97
C LEU A 532 -18.94 1.59 6.25
N CYS A 533 -19.11 1.43 4.95
CA CYS A 533 -18.09 0.90 4.05
C CYS A 533 -17.69 1.98 3.02
N THR A 534 -16.40 2.37 3.01
CA THR A 534 -15.92 3.30 1.98
C THR A 534 -15.75 2.59 0.65
N VAL A 535 -16.09 3.27 -0.46
CA VAL A 535 -15.97 2.72 -1.80
C VAL A 535 -15.09 3.60 -2.70
N ARG A 536 -14.50 2.98 -3.72
CA ARG A 536 -13.71 3.69 -4.72
C ARG A 536 -14.59 4.16 -5.87
N GLU A 537 -14.48 5.45 -6.21
CA GLU A 537 -15.02 6.02 -7.45
C GLU A 537 -13.99 5.90 -8.58
N VAL A 538 -14.46 5.45 -9.77
CA VAL A 538 -13.57 5.16 -10.91
C VAL A 538 -12.91 6.43 -11.48
N GLY A 539 -13.61 7.55 -11.47
CA GLY A 539 -13.12 8.82 -12.03
C GLY A 539 -11.98 9.47 -11.25
N HIS A 540 -11.79 9.09 -9.98
CA HIS A 540 -10.86 9.76 -9.08
C HIS A 540 -9.92 8.79 -8.39
N TYR A 541 -8.67 9.28 -8.18
CA TYR A 541 -7.62 8.51 -7.55
C TYR A 541 -7.26 9.10 -6.17
N SER A 542 -7.34 8.26 -5.14
CA SER A 542 -7.05 8.63 -3.74
C SER A 542 -7.81 9.90 -3.32
N VAL A 543 -7.13 10.89 -2.74
CA VAL A 543 -7.69 12.17 -2.28
C VAL A 543 -7.81 13.23 -3.37
N ARG A 544 -7.77 12.83 -4.64
CA ARG A 544 -7.96 13.69 -5.82
C ARG A 544 -6.89 14.76 -6.07
N THR A 545 -5.78 14.77 -5.35
CA THR A 545 -4.69 15.73 -5.54
C THR A 545 -4.22 15.82 -7.00
N MET A 546 -4.18 14.67 -7.71
CA MET A 546 -3.87 14.60 -9.14
C MET A 546 -5.13 14.77 -10.02
N THR A 547 -6.13 13.92 -9.81
CA THR A 547 -7.30 13.82 -10.69
C THR A 547 -8.25 15.01 -10.55
N GLY A 548 -8.36 15.63 -9.38
CA GLY A 548 -9.13 16.85 -9.16
C GLY A 548 -8.53 18.08 -9.86
N ASN A 549 -7.26 18.02 -10.27
CA ASN A 549 -6.61 19.05 -11.11
C ASN A 549 -6.74 18.78 -12.61
N CYS A 550 -7.30 17.63 -13.01
CA CYS A 550 -7.61 17.32 -14.41
C CYS A 550 -9.06 17.71 -14.72
N ARG A 551 -9.26 18.67 -15.62
CA ARG A 551 -10.59 19.19 -15.97
C ARG A 551 -11.57 18.10 -16.40
N MET A 552 -11.14 17.15 -17.22
CA MET A 552 -12.01 16.08 -17.72
C MET A 552 -12.43 15.14 -16.60
N LEU A 553 -11.52 14.78 -15.68
CA LEU A 553 -11.82 13.90 -14.55
C LEU A 553 -12.64 14.63 -13.48
N ARG A 554 -12.37 15.91 -13.24
CA ARG A 554 -13.13 16.72 -12.30
C ARG A 554 -14.61 16.81 -12.68
N ASN A 555 -14.93 16.78 -13.98
CA ASN A 555 -16.32 16.76 -14.43
C ASN A 555 -17.07 15.43 -14.12
N LEU A 556 -16.35 14.40 -13.68
CA LEU A 556 -16.95 13.14 -13.17
C LEU A 556 -17.17 13.19 -11.66
N GLU A 557 -16.87 14.31 -11.03
CA GLU A 557 -17.01 14.53 -9.61
C GLU A 557 -18.46 14.89 -9.26
N ASP A 558 -19.01 14.20 -8.28
CA ASP A 558 -20.27 14.56 -7.64
C ASP A 558 -19.99 15.42 -6.39
N GLU A 559 -20.48 16.63 -6.36
CA GLU A 559 -20.40 17.54 -5.21
C GLU A 559 -21.82 17.90 -4.73
N PRO A 560 -22.19 17.61 -3.46
CA PRO A 560 -21.49 16.71 -2.53
C PRO A 560 -21.52 15.27 -3.02
N GLY A 561 -20.59 14.42 -2.55
CA GLY A 561 -20.53 12.99 -2.90
C GLY A 561 -21.79 12.22 -2.52
N TRP A 562 -21.81 10.93 -2.80
CA TRP A 562 -22.94 10.05 -2.53
C TRP A 562 -22.70 9.16 -1.32
N VAL A 563 -23.80 8.80 -0.62
CA VAL A 563 -23.89 7.63 0.25
C VAL A 563 -24.87 6.64 -0.36
N GLU A 564 -24.40 5.43 -0.65
CA GLU A 564 -25.26 4.33 -1.10
C GLU A 564 -25.95 3.71 0.12
N MET A 565 -27.27 3.52 0.05
CA MET A 565 -28.07 2.95 1.13
C MET A 565 -29.03 1.91 0.55
N SER A 566 -29.35 0.87 1.34
CA SER A 566 -30.34 -0.13 0.91
C SER A 566 -31.70 0.50 0.66
N LEU A 567 -32.51 -0.13 -0.18
CA LEU A 567 -33.87 0.34 -0.44
C LEU A 567 -34.73 0.31 0.83
N GLU A 568 -34.48 -0.70 1.68
CA GLU A 568 -35.18 -0.90 2.96
C GLU A 568 -34.83 0.23 3.95
N ASP A 569 -33.53 0.52 4.16
CA ASP A 569 -33.10 1.61 5.06
C ASP A 569 -33.64 2.98 4.57
N CYS A 570 -33.61 3.22 3.25
CA CYS A 570 -34.17 4.45 2.68
C CYS A 570 -35.67 4.55 2.94
N ALA A 571 -36.40 3.46 2.79
CA ALA A 571 -37.84 3.45 3.05
C ALA A 571 -38.17 3.68 4.55
N GLU A 572 -37.44 3.03 5.45
CA GLU A 572 -37.59 3.20 6.90
C GLU A 572 -37.26 4.63 7.37
N MET A 573 -36.24 5.25 6.78
CA MET A 573 -35.81 6.62 7.10
C MET A 573 -36.56 7.70 6.32
N GLY A 574 -37.42 7.31 5.35
CA GLY A 574 -38.18 8.24 4.50
C GLY A 574 -37.31 9.03 3.52
N LEU A 575 -36.12 8.49 3.14
CA LEU A 575 -35.16 9.15 2.27
C LEU A 575 -35.40 8.84 0.79
N ARG A 576 -35.07 9.80 -0.07
CA ARG A 576 -35.22 9.70 -1.53
C ARG A 576 -33.87 9.92 -2.21
N GLU A 577 -33.77 9.43 -3.44
CA GLU A 577 -32.61 9.67 -4.29
C GLU A 577 -32.28 11.16 -4.44
N GLY A 578 -31.03 11.53 -4.25
CA GLY A 578 -30.53 12.90 -4.39
C GLY A 578 -30.76 13.80 -3.18
N GLU A 579 -31.51 13.39 -2.16
CA GLU A 579 -31.64 14.17 -0.92
C GLU A 579 -30.32 14.33 -0.21
N ILE A 580 -30.07 15.52 0.32
CA ILE A 580 -28.86 15.79 1.12
C ILE A 580 -29.05 15.20 2.51
N VAL A 581 -28.19 14.27 2.86
CA VAL A 581 -28.16 13.62 4.16
C VAL A 581 -26.85 13.94 4.89
N LYS A 582 -26.89 13.95 6.22
CA LYS A 582 -25.74 14.11 7.08
C LYS A 582 -25.36 12.74 7.63
N THR A 583 -24.24 12.19 7.14
CA THR A 583 -23.66 10.97 7.69
C THR A 583 -22.76 11.33 8.87
N LEU A 584 -22.99 10.68 10.01
CA LEU A 584 -22.33 10.95 11.29
C LEU A 584 -21.52 9.74 11.75
N SER A 585 -20.37 9.99 12.32
CA SER A 585 -19.60 9.03 13.13
C SER A 585 -19.16 9.69 14.44
N LYS A 586 -18.52 8.94 15.34
CA LYS A 586 -17.94 9.49 16.58
C LYS A 586 -16.86 10.55 16.31
N ARG A 587 -16.23 10.52 15.13
CA ARG A 587 -15.09 11.38 14.76
C ARG A 587 -15.46 12.57 13.89
N GLY A 588 -16.68 12.60 13.34
CA GLY A 588 -17.05 13.72 12.48
C GLY A 588 -18.30 13.46 11.66
N SER A 589 -18.56 14.36 10.72
CA SER A 589 -19.72 14.28 9.84
C SER A 589 -19.43 14.79 8.43
N VAL A 590 -20.18 14.27 7.47
CA VAL A 590 -20.12 14.70 6.07
C VAL A 590 -21.55 14.81 5.51
N TYR A 591 -21.77 15.81 4.66
CA TYR A 591 -22.99 15.94 3.88
C TYR A 591 -22.80 15.26 2.53
N THR A 592 -23.74 14.37 2.17
CA THR A 592 -23.72 13.61 0.91
C THR A 592 -25.12 13.55 0.34
N ARG A 593 -25.25 13.13 -0.92
CA ARG A 593 -26.55 12.80 -1.53
C ARG A 593 -26.89 11.35 -1.23
N CYS A 594 -28.12 11.11 -0.85
CA CYS A 594 -28.65 9.75 -0.69
C CYS A 594 -28.79 9.08 -2.07
N LYS A 595 -28.31 7.83 -2.16
CA LYS A 595 -28.44 6.98 -3.35
C LYS A 595 -29.02 5.62 -2.95
N PRO A 596 -30.36 5.47 -3.01
CA PRO A 596 -31.01 4.19 -2.77
C PRO A 596 -30.51 3.14 -3.78
N THR A 597 -30.16 1.94 -3.31
CA THR A 597 -29.56 0.93 -4.17
C THR A 597 -29.77 -0.49 -3.62
N GLU A 598 -29.81 -1.48 -4.52
CA GLU A 598 -29.74 -2.91 -4.18
C GLU A 598 -28.30 -3.42 -3.97
N ARG A 599 -27.31 -2.55 -4.13
CA ARG A 599 -25.88 -2.95 -4.07
C ARG A 599 -25.38 -3.25 -2.66
N VAL A 600 -26.03 -2.67 -1.66
CA VAL A 600 -25.70 -2.87 -0.24
C VAL A 600 -26.88 -3.52 0.47
N LYS A 601 -26.60 -4.31 1.52
CA LYS A 601 -27.64 -4.89 2.37
C LYS A 601 -28.14 -3.87 3.39
N GLN A 602 -29.34 -4.11 3.93
CA GLN A 602 -29.88 -3.36 5.05
C GLN A 602 -28.86 -3.28 6.21
N GLY A 603 -28.73 -2.10 6.81
CA GLY A 603 -27.77 -1.82 7.86
C GLY A 603 -26.35 -1.47 7.39
N ALA A 604 -26.08 -1.46 6.06
CA ALA A 604 -24.80 -1.05 5.49
C ALA A 604 -24.94 0.17 4.57
N VAL A 605 -23.95 1.08 4.63
CA VAL A 605 -23.90 2.29 3.80
C VAL A 605 -22.48 2.51 3.24
#